data_fe73b386ce4324bdc0f1d7fac45bbc56
#
_entry.id   fe73b386ce4324bdc0f1d7fac45bbc56
#
_cell.length_a   1.000
_cell.length_b   1.000
_cell.length_c   1.000
_cell.angle_alpha   90.00
_cell.angle_beta   90.00
_cell.angle_gamma   90.00
#
_symmetry.space_group_name_H-M   'P 1'
#
loop_
_entity.id
_entity.type
_entity.pdbx_description
1 polymer ?
#
loop_
_entity_poly.entity_id
_entity_poly.type
_entity_poly.pdbx_seq_one_letter_code
_entity_poly.pdbx_strand_id
1 'polypeptide(L)'
;MQIHDPIYGTFEAAPVIEKLILSKPLQRLRKVHQGGAIFLVDPAMTQNRFDHSIGVYCLVCKFGGPIEEQIAALLHDVSHTAFSHVTDYVLGNSNEDYHEAIFDEVIDNSEIPAILAEYGFTTAILNNLDAYKILEMPMPDLCADRLDYTLRDLLHIGAITQAETADFLDSLVLHQGSMAVTTPEMADWITRQYRFLVDQYFGKKEHVYANLQLAEILKTALAEGFIAVDNLLLDDFALLERLAVQHELAARLESLKKLDGLADFVPQQAFKKRKLKPVVFV
;
A
#
# COMPACT_ATOMS: atom_id res chain seq x y z
N MET A 1 -23.10 6.41 -2.91
CA MET A 1 -22.56 5.87 -4.21
C MET A 1 -22.27 4.39 -4.04
N GLN A 2 -22.45 3.59 -5.11
CA GLN A 2 -21.99 2.19 -5.10
C GLN A 2 -20.51 2.10 -5.45
N ILE A 3 -19.78 1.35 -4.65
CA ILE A 3 -18.37 1.00 -4.87
C ILE A 3 -18.33 -0.46 -5.27
N HIS A 4 -17.70 -0.76 -6.41
CA HIS A 4 -17.48 -2.13 -6.86
C HIS A 4 -15.98 -2.45 -6.81
N ASP A 5 -15.63 -3.45 -5.99
CA ASP A 5 -14.28 -4.01 -5.94
C ASP A 5 -14.28 -5.43 -6.55
N PRO A 6 -13.35 -5.76 -7.45
CA PRO A 6 -13.35 -7.05 -8.16
C PRO A 6 -13.08 -8.26 -7.24
N ILE A 7 -12.56 -8.03 -6.03
CA ILE A 7 -12.24 -9.08 -5.06
C ILE A 7 -13.38 -9.23 -4.04
N TYR A 8 -13.90 -8.09 -3.54
CA TYR A 8 -14.79 -8.08 -2.37
C TYR A 8 -16.25 -7.84 -2.72
N GLY A 9 -16.56 -7.48 -3.97
CA GLY A 9 -17.93 -7.25 -4.42
C GLY A 9 -18.37 -5.79 -4.36
N THR A 10 -19.67 -5.56 -4.11
CA THR A 10 -20.29 -4.22 -4.20
C THR A 10 -20.75 -3.75 -2.83
N PHE A 11 -20.45 -2.52 -2.48
CA PHE A 11 -20.76 -1.88 -1.22
C PHE A 11 -21.46 -0.52 -1.46
N GLU A 12 -22.41 -0.18 -0.59
CA GLU A 12 -23.01 1.15 -0.54
C GLU A 12 -22.15 2.06 0.36
N ALA A 13 -21.55 3.09 -0.23
CA ALA A 13 -20.74 4.04 0.51
C ALA A 13 -21.60 5.08 1.23
N ALA A 14 -21.29 5.36 2.49
CA ALA A 14 -21.85 6.49 3.20
C ALA A 14 -21.45 7.82 2.52
N PRO A 15 -22.22 8.90 2.65
CA PRO A 15 -21.91 10.19 1.99
C PRO A 15 -20.53 10.75 2.33
N VAL A 16 -20.04 10.56 3.56
CA VAL A 16 -18.68 10.96 3.96
C VAL A 16 -17.62 10.18 3.17
N ILE A 17 -17.80 8.87 3.03
CA ILE A 17 -16.87 8.00 2.25
C ILE A 17 -16.84 8.44 0.79
N GLU A 18 -18.00 8.72 0.19
CA GLU A 18 -18.07 9.23 -1.18
C GLU A 18 -17.27 10.51 -1.37
N LYS A 19 -17.40 11.47 -0.45
CA LYS A 19 -16.63 12.73 -0.49
C LYS A 19 -15.14 12.50 -0.30
N LEU A 20 -14.75 11.64 0.64
CA LEU A 20 -13.35 11.29 0.87
C LEU A 20 -12.71 10.61 -0.35
N ILE A 21 -13.45 9.69 -1.01
CA ILE A 21 -12.98 9.05 -2.25
C ILE A 21 -12.67 10.10 -3.33
N LEU A 22 -13.48 11.15 -3.43
CA LEU A 22 -13.30 12.21 -4.44
C LEU A 22 -12.28 13.27 -4.04
N SER A 23 -11.73 13.21 -2.83
CA SER A 23 -10.74 14.17 -2.35
C SER A 23 -9.41 14.06 -3.10
N LYS A 24 -8.71 15.18 -3.26
CA LYS A 24 -7.43 15.24 -3.97
C LYS A 24 -6.37 14.30 -3.37
N PRO A 25 -6.19 14.24 -2.03
CA PRO A 25 -5.22 13.32 -1.44
C PRO A 25 -5.47 11.87 -1.83
N LEU A 26 -6.72 11.39 -1.77
CA LEU A 26 -7.03 10.02 -2.13
C LEU A 26 -6.95 9.79 -3.63
N GLN A 27 -7.43 10.72 -4.47
CA GLN A 27 -7.32 10.60 -5.93
C GLN A 27 -5.87 10.58 -6.44
N ARG A 28 -4.93 11.23 -5.73
CA ARG A 28 -3.50 11.16 -6.01
C ARG A 28 -2.98 9.72 -5.98
N LEU A 29 -3.49 8.90 -5.05
CA LEU A 29 -3.06 7.51 -4.87
C LEU A 29 -3.31 6.61 -6.10
N ARG A 30 -4.18 7.01 -7.03
CA ARG A 30 -4.37 6.31 -8.32
C ARG A 30 -3.10 6.24 -9.16
N LYS A 31 -2.17 7.14 -8.89
CA LYS A 31 -0.90 7.26 -9.60
C LYS A 31 0.31 6.99 -8.70
N VAL A 32 0.09 6.39 -7.53
CA VAL A 32 1.15 5.93 -6.62
C VAL A 32 1.13 4.41 -6.61
N HIS A 33 2.17 3.79 -7.18
CA HIS A 33 2.26 2.34 -7.29
C HIS A 33 2.61 1.69 -5.94
N GLN A 34 1.87 0.63 -5.61
CA GLN A 34 2.05 -0.14 -4.37
C GLN A 34 3.47 -0.71 -4.24
N GLY A 35 4.00 -1.26 -5.32
CA GLY A 35 5.33 -1.89 -5.38
C GLY A 35 6.50 -0.91 -5.56
N GLY A 36 6.26 0.41 -5.51
CA GLY A 36 7.29 1.40 -5.72
C GLY A 36 7.75 1.46 -7.18
N ALA A 37 9.04 1.28 -7.43
CA ALA A 37 9.65 1.36 -8.77
C ALA A 37 9.48 0.10 -9.64
N ILE A 38 8.79 -0.94 -9.14
CA ILE A 38 8.68 -2.24 -9.83
C ILE A 38 8.08 -2.06 -11.23
N PHE A 39 7.06 -1.22 -11.39
CA PHE A 39 6.40 -0.98 -12.69
C PHE A 39 7.34 -0.40 -13.77
N LEU A 40 8.47 0.17 -13.39
CA LEU A 40 9.46 0.68 -14.34
C LEU A 40 10.23 -0.45 -15.05
N VAL A 41 10.31 -1.63 -14.43
CA VAL A 41 11.02 -2.82 -14.95
C VAL A 41 10.08 -3.97 -15.25
N ASP A 42 8.88 -3.97 -14.68
CA ASP A 42 7.80 -4.92 -14.95
C ASP A 42 6.49 -4.14 -15.19
N PRO A 43 6.20 -3.75 -16.46
CA PRO A 43 5.03 -2.93 -16.78
C PRO A 43 3.68 -3.61 -16.51
N ALA A 44 3.64 -4.92 -16.21
CA ALA A 44 2.42 -5.59 -15.79
C ALA A 44 2.01 -5.19 -14.38
N MET A 45 2.91 -4.59 -13.60
CA MET A 45 2.69 -4.21 -12.22
C MET A 45 2.07 -2.83 -12.09
N THR A 46 0.75 -2.81 -12.15
CA THR A 46 -0.05 -1.57 -12.18
C THR A 46 -0.86 -1.32 -10.91
N GLN A 47 -0.70 -2.15 -9.86
CA GLN A 47 -1.40 -1.95 -8.60
C GLN A 47 -1.01 -0.61 -7.98
N ASN A 48 -2.04 0.13 -7.59
CA ASN A 48 -1.90 1.45 -7.01
C ASN A 48 -2.52 1.50 -5.61
N ARG A 49 -2.10 2.50 -4.85
CA ARG A 49 -2.55 2.70 -3.47
C ARG A 49 -4.03 3.06 -3.35
N PHE A 50 -4.63 3.64 -4.39
CA PHE A 50 -6.05 3.94 -4.39
C PHE A 50 -6.89 2.66 -4.38
N ASP A 51 -6.61 1.72 -5.30
CA ASP A 51 -7.37 0.46 -5.39
C ASP A 51 -7.16 -0.39 -4.14
N HIS A 52 -5.97 -0.34 -3.53
CA HIS A 52 -5.68 -0.93 -2.23
C HIS A 52 -6.53 -0.29 -1.12
N SER A 53 -6.54 1.04 -0.98
CA SER A 53 -7.36 1.75 0.02
C SER A 53 -8.85 1.43 -0.11
N ILE A 54 -9.36 1.33 -1.34
CA ILE A 54 -10.74 0.89 -1.60
C ILE A 54 -10.95 -0.56 -1.13
N GLY A 55 -10.02 -1.46 -1.40
CA GLY A 55 -10.12 -2.86 -0.99
C GLY A 55 -10.10 -3.02 0.53
N VAL A 56 -9.22 -2.30 1.22
CA VAL A 56 -9.16 -2.29 2.69
C VAL A 56 -10.48 -1.77 3.28
N TYR A 57 -11.01 -0.66 2.74
CA TYR A 57 -12.33 -0.16 3.10
C TYR A 57 -13.42 -1.23 2.89
N CYS A 58 -13.44 -1.92 1.75
CA CYS A 58 -14.42 -2.97 1.46
C CYS A 58 -14.33 -4.15 2.44
N LEU A 59 -13.12 -4.55 2.84
CA LEU A 59 -12.93 -5.59 3.86
C LEU A 59 -13.47 -5.14 5.22
N VAL A 60 -13.19 -3.91 5.65
CA VAL A 60 -13.75 -3.37 6.90
C VAL A 60 -15.27 -3.34 6.85
N CYS A 61 -15.88 -2.93 5.73
CA CYS A 61 -17.33 -2.98 5.54
C CYS A 61 -17.87 -4.42 5.61
N LYS A 62 -17.22 -5.38 4.94
CA LYS A 62 -17.62 -6.80 4.91
C LYS A 62 -17.69 -7.39 6.32
N PHE A 63 -16.81 -6.96 7.20
CA PHE A 63 -16.77 -7.41 8.60
C PHE A 63 -17.52 -6.50 9.58
N GLY A 64 -18.30 -5.54 9.09
CA GLY A 64 -19.18 -4.70 9.92
C GLY A 64 -18.44 -3.69 10.80
N GLY A 65 -17.26 -3.27 10.39
CA GLY A 65 -16.52 -2.20 11.08
C GLY A 65 -17.34 -0.90 11.16
N PRO A 66 -17.26 -0.15 12.27
CA PRO A 66 -17.96 1.11 12.42
C PRO A 66 -17.48 2.14 11.40
N ILE A 67 -18.28 3.20 11.22
CA ILE A 67 -17.97 4.22 10.18
C ILE A 67 -16.62 4.89 10.39
N GLU A 68 -16.19 5.06 11.64
CA GLU A 68 -14.86 5.60 11.98
C GLU A 68 -13.74 4.69 11.48
N GLU A 69 -13.87 3.37 11.64
CA GLU A 69 -12.92 2.40 11.13
C GLU A 69 -12.96 2.30 9.60
N GLN A 70 -14.15 2.48 8.98
CA GLN A 70 -14.29 2.56 7.52
C GLN A 70 -13.57 3.80 6.95
N ILE A 71 -13.69 4.95 7.62
CA ILE A 71 -12.97 6.18 7.25
C ILE A 71 -11.46 5.98 7.42
N ALA A 72 -11.04 5.41 8.53
CA ALA A 72 -9.63 5.10 8.80
C ALA A 72 -9.06 4.15 7.74
N ALA A 73 -9.78 3.09 7.40
CA ALA A 73 -9.41 2.12 6.37
C ALA A 73 -9.23 2.75 4.98
N LEU A 74 -10.11 3.69 4.62
CA LEU A 74 -10.00 4.40 3.35
C LEU A 74 -8.78 5.33 3.32
N LEU A 75 -8.39 5.92 4.45
CA LEU A 75 -7.39 6.97 4.53
C LEU A 75 -6.02 6.51 5.03
N HIS A 76 -5.85 5.26 5.50
CA HIS A 76 -4.63 4.80 6.18
C HIS A 76 -3.35 5.02 5.35
N ASP A 77 -3.45 4.92 4.03
CA ASP A 77 -2.35 5.04 3.07
C ASP A 77 -2.21 6.43 2.42
N VAL A 78 -3.06 7.41 2.82
CA VAL A 78 -3.16 8.70 2.09
C VAL A 78 -1.88 9.52 2.12
N SER A 79 -1.00 9.29 3.08
CA SER A 79 0.30 9.95 3.26
C SER A 79 1.46 9.28 2.50
N HIS A 80 1.23 8.14 1.84
CA HIS A 80 2.28 7.52 1.04
C HIS A 80 2.81 8.48 -0.03
N THR A 81 4.13 8.56 -0.09
CA THR A 81 4.86 9.34 -1.09
C THR A 81 4.85 8.66 -2.44
N ALA A 82 5.28 9.37 -3.48
CA ALA A 82 5.56 8.77 -4.77
C ALA A 82 6.50 7.55 -4.60
N PHE A 83 6.20 6.49 -5.36
CA PHE A 83 6.90 5.20 -5.29
C PHE A 83 6.85 4.51 -3.91
N SER A 84 5.86 4.86 -3.08
CA SER A 84 5.62 4.17 -1.80
C SER A 84 6.89 4.10 -0.92
N HIS A 85 7.32 2.91 -0.49
CA HIS A 85 8.46 2.71 0.40
C HIS A 85 9.83 3.04 -0.19
N VAL A 86 9.93 3.44 -1.46
CA VAL A 86 11.22 3.91 -2.01
C VAL A 86 11.74 5.12 -1.24
N THR A 87 10.84 5.98 -0.74
CA THR A 87 11.21 7.12 0.10
C THR A 87 11.92 6.71 1.40
N ASP A 88 11.54 5.59 2.00
CA ASP A 88 12.23 5.09 3.19
C ASP A 88 13.70 4.78 2.90
N TYR A 89 14.01 4.20 1.73
CA TYR A 89 15.40 3.99 1.29
C TYR A 89 16.11 5.31 0.99
N VAL A 90 15.40 6.30 0.44
CA VAL A 90 15.95 7.65 0.20
C VAL A 90 16.39 8.30 1.49
N LEU A 91 15.57 8.24 2.54
CA LEU A 91 15.79 8.89 3.82
C LEU A 91 16.59 8.03 4.81
N GLY A 92 16.93 6.79 4.46
CA GLY A 92 17.62 5.84 5.34
C GLY A 92 16.75 5.37 6.51
N ASN A 93 15.42 5.38 6.33
CA ASN A 93 14.46 4.95 7.33
C ASN A 93 14.30 3.42 7.33
N SER A 94 15.01 2.74 8.24
CA SER A 94 14.99 1.28 8.33
C SER A 94 13.69 0.70 8.89
N ASN A 95 12.82 1.53 9.46
CA ASN A 95 11.52 1.11 9.99
C ASN A 95 10.46 0.98 8.90
N GLU A 96 10.68 1.60 7.72
CA GLU A 96 9.73 1.63 6.61
C GLU A 96 8.38 2.26 7.00
N ASP A 97 8.41 3.30 7.85
CA ASP A 97 7.24 3.97 8.45
C ASP A 97 7.19 5.49 8.18
N TYR A 98 7.91 5.98 7.16
CA TYR A 98 7.95 7.42 6.87
C TYR A 98 6.55 8.01 6.58
N HIS A 99 5.71 7.27 5.86
CA HIS A 99 4.33 7.67 5.59
C HIS A 99 3.51 7.84 6.87
N GLU A 100 3.72 6.98 7.88
CA GLU A 100 3.07 7.11 9.19
C GLU A 100 3.55 8.39 9.91
N ALA A 101 4.86 8.67 9.85
CA ALA A 101 5.44 9.85 10.49
C ALA A 101 4.92 11.19 9.93
N ILE A 102 4.52 11.24 8.67
CA ILE A 102 3.97 12.45 8.02
C ILE A 102 2.44 12.42 7.88
N PHE A 103 1.77 11.41 8.41
CA PHE A 103 0.34 11.18 8.20
C PHE A 103 -0.51 12.37 8.68
N ASP A 104 -0.32 12.81 9.91
CA ASP A 104 -1.07 13.92 10.50
C ASP A 104 -0.85 15.22 9.69
N GLU A 105 0.38 15.49 9.27
CA GLU A 105 0.70 16.67 8.46
C GLU A 105 -0.01 16.64 7.10
N VAL A 106 -0.05 15.49 6.44
CA VAL A 106 -0.75 15.32 5.16
C VAL A 106 -2.26 15.48 5.32
N ILE A 107 -2.84 14.91 6.38
CA ILE A 107 -4.26 15.09 6.71
C ILE A 107 -4.57 16.56 6.95
N ASP A 108 -3.85 17.22 7.86
CA ASP A 108 -4.15 18.58 8.32
C ASP A 108 -3.96 19.63 7.20
N ASN A 109 -3.02 19.42 6.29
CA ASN A 109 -2.78 20.30 5.14
C ASN A 109 -3.68 20.00 3.93
N SER A 110 -4.71 19.17 4.09
CA SER A 110 -5.63 18.75 3.03
C SER A 110 -7.07 19.23 3.23
N GLU A 111 -7.95 18.84 2.32
CA GLU A 111 -9.39 19.07 2.45
C GLU A 111 -10.10 18.05 3.38
N ILE A 112 -9.40 17.00 3.84
CA ILE A 112 -9.96 15.91 4.63
C ILE A 112 -10.60 16.42 5.94
N PRO A 113 -9.96 17.30 6.75
CA PRO A 113 -10.58 17.82 7.98
C PRO A 113 -11.92 18.51 7.74
N ALA A 114 -12.00 19.31 6.66
CA ALA A 114 -13.25 20.00 6.31
C ALA A 114 -14.34 19.02 5.88
N ILE A 115 -13.98 17.98 5.10
CA ILE A 115 -14.93 16.91 4.70
C ILE A 115 -15.43 16.18 5.94
N LEU A 116 -14.55 15.76 6.85
CA LEU A 116 -14.93 15.07 8.08
C LEU A 116 -15.89 15.92 8.93
N ALA A 117 -15.58 17.22 9.11
CA ALA A 117 -16.39 18.14 9.89
C ALA A 117 -17.82 18.31 9.31
N GLU A 118 -17.99 18.31 7.99
CA GLU A 118 -19.31 18.39 7.33
C GLU A 118 -20.25 17.24 7.77
N TYR A 119 -19.69 16.09 8.14
CA TYR A 119 -20.45 14.91 8.58
C TYR A 119 -20.35 14.64 10.08
N GLY A 120 -19.85 15.61 10.87
CA GLY A 120 -19.80 15.52 12.33
C GLY A 120 -18.62 14.69 12.87
N PHE A 121 -17.62 14.39 12.04
CA PHE A 121 -16.37 13.76 12.46
C PHE A 121 -15.25 14.78 12.64
N THR A 122 -14.22 14.38 13.37
CA THR A 122 -12.96 15.13 13.49
C THR A 122 -11.79 14.22 13.10
N THR A 123 -10.62 14.79 12.84
CA THR A 123 -9.39 14.03 12.58
C THR A 123 -8.97 13.14 13.74
N ALA A 124 -9.50 13.37 14.95
CA ALA A 124 -9.23 12.55 16.13
C ALA A 124 -9.51 11.04 15.92
N ILE A 125 -10.43 10.67 15.01
CA ILE A 125 -10.69 9.28 14.64
C ILE A 125 -9.50 8.62 13.94
N LEU A 126 -8.55 9.40 13.42
CA LEU A 126 -7.36 8.92 12.68
C LEU A 126 -6.11 8.88 13.57
N ASN A 127 -6.13 9.45 14.79
CA ASN A 127 -4.95 9.55 15.65
C ASN A 127 -4.41 8.22 16.18
N ASN A 128 -5.19 7.16 16.10
CA ASN A 128 -4.79 5.84 16.60
C ASN A 128 -5.38 4.74 15.71
N LEU A 129 -4.76 4.50 14.56
CA LEU A 129 -5.19 3.48 13.61
C LEU A 129 -5.09 2.08 14.19
N ASP A 130 -4.13 1.82 15.11
CA ASP A 130 -3.96 0.54 15.81
C ASP A 130 -5.16 0.16 16.69
N ALA A 131 -6.04 1.10 17.03
CA ALA A 131 -7.28 0.80 17.76
C ALA A 131 -8.30 0.05 16.88
N TYR A 132 -8.17 0.13 15.55
CA TYR A 132 -9.06 -0.46 14.58
C TYR A 132 -8.57 -1.85 14.15
N LYS A 133 -9.01 -2.87 14.88
CA LYS A 133 -8.49 -4.23 14.77
C LYS A 133 -8.83 -4.97 13.48
N ILE A 134 -9.86 -4.53 12.77
CA ILE A 134 -10.14 -5.07 11.44
C ILE A 134 -9.15 -4.46 10.45
N LEU A 135 -8.90 -3.15 10.55
CA LEU A 135 -7.99 -2.41 9.68
C LEU A 135 -6.55 -2.88 9.83
N GLU A 136 -6.01 -2.78 11.05
CA GLU A 136 -4.58 -3.03 11.31
C GLU A 136 -4.37 -3.87 12.57
N MET A 137 -3.41 -4.79 12.49
CA MET A 137 -2.97 -5.63 13.61
C MET A 137 -1.45 -5.83 13.53
N PRO A 138 -0.76 -5.89 14.67
CA PRO A 138 0.65 -6.26 14.68
C PRO A 138 0.90 -7.62 14.04
N MET A 139 2.05 -7.78 13.39
CA MET A 139 2.50 -9.12 12.99
C MET A 139 2.56 -10.03 14.22
N PRO A 140 2.15 -11.28 14.11
CA PRO A 140 1.86 -12.08 12.89
C PRO A 140 0.38 -12.19 12.52
N ASP A 141 -0.51 -11.36 13.06
CA ASP A 141 -1.95 -11.49 12.93
C ASP A 141 -2.46 -10.99 11.55
N LEU A 142 -3.69 -11.41 11.21
CA LEU A 142 -4.39 -10.94 10.01
C LEU A 142 -5.04 -9.58 10.27
N CYS A 143 -5.04 -8.72 9.26
CA CYS A 143 -5.79 -7.46 9.21
C CYS A 143 -6.19 -7.14 7.77
N ALA A 144 -7.10 -6.19 7.57
CA ALA A 144 -7.63 -5.85 6.26
C ALA A 144 -6.53 -5.31 5.33
N ASP A 145 -5.65 -4.43 5.84
CA ASP A 145 -4.52 -3.92 5.08
C ASP A 145 -3.68 -5.08 4.52
N ARG A 146 -3.21 -5.95 5.40
CA ARG A 146 -2.35 -7.09 5.04
C ARG A 146 -3.01 -8.07 4.10
N LEU A 147 -4.28 -8.34 4.29
CA LEU A 147 -5.04 -9.24 3.42
C LEU A 147 -5.26 -8.62 2.04
N ASP A 148 -5.62 -7.33 1.96
CA ASP A 148 -5.89 -6.73 0.67
C ASP A 148 -4.66 -6.75 -0.23
N TYR A 149 -3.51 -6.23 0.20
CA TYR A 149 -2.34 -6.24 -0.67
C TYR A 149 -1.89 -7.66 -1.02
N THR A 150 -2.03 -8.63 -0.09
CA THR A 150 -1.66 -10.02 -0.39
C THR A 150 -2.54 -10.61 -1.48
N LEU A 151 -3.85 -10.51 -1.33
CA LEU A 151 -4.80 -11.10 -2.29
C LEU A 151 -4.79 -10.35 -3.63
N ARG A 152 -4.77 -9.02 -3.59
CA ARG A 152 -4.79 -8.15 -4.77
C ARG A 152 -3.57 -8.34 -5.65
N ASP A 153 -2.38 -8.31 -5.07
CA ASP A 153 -1.14 -8.49 -5.83
C ASP A 153 -1.03 -9.90 -6.41
N LEU A 154 -1.36 -10.93 -5.61
CA LEU A 154 -1.29 -12.32 -6.09
C LEU A 154 -2.32 -12.66 -7.16
N LEU A 155 -3.54 -12.12 -7.07
CA LEU A 155 -4.54 -12.23 -8.12
C LEU A 155 -4.06 -11.55 -9.41
N HIS A 156 -3.50 -10.36 -9.29
CA HIS A 156 -3.04 -9.59 -10.44
C HIS A 156 -1.94 -10.32 -11.21
N ILE A 157 -0.96 -10.90 -10.51
CA ILE A 157 0.11 -11.68 -11.15
C ILE A 157 -0.33 -13.11 -11.54
N GLY A 158 -1.58 -13.48 -11.28
CA GLY A 158 -2.11 -14.82 -11.59
C GLY A 158 -1.54 -15.95 -10.74
N ALA A 159 -0.96 -15.64 -9.57
CA ALA A 159 -0.42 -16.64 -8.65
C ALA A 159 -1.52 -17.35 -7.85
N ILE A 160 -2.67 -16.71 -7.70
CA ILE A 160 -3.90 -17.31 -7.13
C ILE A 160 -5.07 -17.04 -8.08
N THR A 161 -6.14 -17.79 -7.92
CA THR A 161 -7.37 -17.66 -8.72
C THR A 161 -8.47 -16.94 -7.94
N GLN A 162 -9.49 -16.43 -8.65
CA GLN A 162 -10.69 -15.87 -8.04
C GLN A 162 -11.42 -16.90 -7.15
N ALA A 163 -11.44 -18.19 -7.55
CA ALA A 163 -12.08 -19.23 -6.77
C ALA A 163 -11.35 -19.47 -5.44
N GLU A 164 -10.01 -19.62 -5.47
CA GLU A 164 -9.21 -19.75 -4.23
C GLU A 164 -9.36 -18.54 -3.31
N THR A 165 -9.43 -17.34 -3.88
CA THR A 165 -9.66 -16.11 -3.12
C THR A 165 -11.05 -16.12 -2.46
N ALA A 166 -12.10 -16.53 -3.19
CA ALA A 166 -13.45 -16.63 -2.65
C ALA A 166 -13.52 -17.66 -1.51
N ASP A 167 -12.96 -18.84 -1.70
CA ASP A 167 -12.89 -19.88 -0.68
C ASP A 167 -12.18 -19.40 0.60
N PHE A 168 -11.09 -18.64 0.45
CA PHE A 168 -10.40 -18.04 1.58
C PHE A 168 -11.25 -16.98 2.27
N LEU A 169 -11.88 -16.06 1.52
CA LEU A 169 -12.74 -14.99 2.06
C LEU A 169 -13.96 -15.56 2.79
N ASP A 170 -14.50 -16.69 2.36
CA ASP A 170 -15.61 -17.39 3.01
C ASP A 170 -15.17 -18.07 4.32
N SER A 171 -13.88 -18.33 4.48
CA SER A 171 -13.31 -18.88 5.72
C SER A 171 -12.99 -17.82 6.78
N LEU A 172 -13.00 -16.53 6.42
CA LEU A 172 -12.69 -15.43 7.33
C LEU A 172 -13.83 -15.15 8.29
N VAL A 173 -13.49 -14.97 9.56
CA VAL A 173 -14.41 -14.60 10.65
C VAL A 173 -13.77 -13.54 11.55
N LEU A 174 -14.60 -12.84 12.34
CA LEU A 174 -14.08 -12.06 13.47
C LEU A 174 -14.09 -12.88 14.75
N HIS A 175 -12.94 -13.00 15.38
CA HIS A 175 -12.77 -13.55 16.71
C HIS A 175 -12.18 -12.49 17.65
N GLN A 176 -12.94 -12.12 18.69
CA GLN A 176 -12.56 -11.05 19.64
C GLN A 176 -12.22 -9.70 18.95
N GLY A 177 -12.90 -9.41 17.85
CA GLY A 177 -12.73 -8.19 17.08
C GLY A 177 -11.57 -8.19 16.08
N SER A 178 -10.79 -9.27 15.99
CA SER A 178 -9.70 -9.43 15.02
C SER A 178 -10.03 -10.51 13.99
N MET A 179 -9.39 -10.44 12.83
CA MET A 179 -9.60 -11.42 11.75
C MET A 179 -8.98 -12.79 12.12
N ALA A 180 -9.74 -13.85 11.89
CA ALA A 180 -9.34 -15.23 12.06
C ALA A 180 -9.86 -16.07 10.88
N VAL A 181 -9.36 -17.28 10.72
CA VAL A 181 -9.86 -18.27 9.76
C VAL A 181 -10.54 -19.42 10.46
N THR A 182 -11.50 -20.07 9.78
CA THR A 182 -12.27 -21.18 10.37
C THR A 182 -11.57 -22.53 10.30
N THR A 183 -10.51 -22.67 9.50
CA THR A 183 -9.81 -23.95 9.34
C THR A 183 -8.29 -23.81 9.32
N PRO A 184 -7.54 -24.82 9.79
CA PRO A 184 -6.08 -24.85 9.68
C PRO A 184 -5.58 -24.79 8.24
N GLU A 185 -6.31 -25.40 7.29
CA GLU A 185 -5.95 -25.43 5.88
C GLU A 185 -5.91 -24.03 5.28
N MET A 186 -6.87 -23.16 5.65
CA MET A 186 -6.92 -21.76 5.20
C MET A 186 -5.86 -20.90 5.90
N ALA A 187 -5.52 -21.17 7.15
CA ALA A 187 -4.38 -20.55 7.83
C ALA A 187 -3.05 -20.88 7.14
N ASP A 188 -2.86 -22.15 6.77
CA ASP A 188 -1.68 -22.59 6.03
C ASP A 188 -1.66 -22.01 4.61
N TRP A 189 -2.84 -21.95 3.95
CA TRP A 189 -2.95 -21.38 2.60
C TRP A 189 -2.51 -19.92 2.56
N ILE A 190 -3.10 -19.05 3.38
CA ILE A 190 -2.75 -17.61 3.36
C ILE A 190 -1.30 -17.39 3.82
N THR A 191 -0.79 -18.19 4.75
CA THR A 191 0.62 -18.11 5.18
C THR A 191 1.58 -18.44 4.03
N ARG A 192 1.27 -19.45 3.21
CA ARG A 192 2.06 -19.77 2.00
C ARG A 192 1.95 -18.67 0.96
N GLN A 193 0.76 -18.12 0.74
CA GLN A 193 0.55 -17.05 -0.26
C GLN A 193 1.30 -15.77 0.14
N TYR A 194 1.19 -15.36 1.39
CA TYR A 194 1.93 -14.23 1.91
C TYR A 194 3.45 -14.41 1.78
N ARG A 195 3.94 -15.58 2.14
CA ARG A 195 5.36 -15.91 2.01
C ARG A 195 5.82 -15.86 0.55
N PHE A 196 5.02 -16.40 -0.37
CA PHE A 196 5.30 -16.35 -1.80
C PHE A 196 5.40 -14.89 -2.28
N LEU A 197 4.44 -14.04 -1.89
CA LEU A 197 4.44 -12.62 -2.25
C LEU A 197 5.72 -11.92 -1.76
N VAL A 198 6.08 -12.14 -0.49
CA VAL A 198 7.26 -11.50 0.11
C VAL A 198 8.57 -12.02 -0.49
N ASP A 199 8.73 -13.34 -0.58
CA ASP A 199 10.01 -13.96 -0.94
C ASP A 199 10.23 -13.99 -2.46
N GLN A 200 9.18 -14.29 -3.25
CA GLN A 200 9.30 -14.54 -4.69
C GLN A 200 8.89 -13.36 -5.55
N TYR A 201 8.15 -12.41 -4.98
CA TYR A 201 7.68 -11.24 -5.71
C TYR A 201 8.37 -9.96 -5.23
N PHE A 202 8.13 -9.48 -4.01
CA PHE A 202 8.82 -8.28 -3.51
C PHE A 202 10.32 -8.49 -3.37
N GLY A 203 10.75 -9.70 -2.98
CA GLY A 203 12.17 -10.09 -2.89
C GLY A 203 12.85 -10.46 -4.20
N LYS A 204 12.14 -10.40 -5.34
CA LYS A 204 12.74 -10.68 -6.65
C LYS A 204 13.88 -9.71 -6.94
N LYS A 205 15.02 -10.22 -7.44
CA LYS A 205 16.25 -9.43 -7.61
C LYS A 205 16.03 -8.16 -8.44
N GLU A 206 15.24 -8.26 -9.51
CA GLU A 206 14.90 -7.15 -10.40
C GLU A 206 14.07 -6.06 -9.69
N HIS A 207 13.13 -6.46 -8.84
CA HIS A 207 12.25 -5.56 -8.10
C HIS A 207 13.01 -4.81 -7.02
N VAL A 208 13.85 -5.52 -6.28
CA VAL A 208 14.76 -4.94 -5.28
C VAL A 208 15.73 -3.97 -5.95
N TYR A 209 16.31 -4.36 -7.07
CA TYR A 209 17.20 -3.51 -7.87
C TYR A 209 16.50 -2.22 -8.28
N ALA A 210 15.29 -2.30 -8.84
CA ALA A 210 14.54 -1.15 -9.29
C ALA A 210 14.29 -0.13 -8.15
N ASN A 211 13.81 -0.61 -7.00
CA ASN A 211 13.54 0.23 -5.84
C ASN A 211 14.81 0.92 -5.31
N LEU A 212 15.91 0.18 -5.19
CA LEU A 212 17.15 0.74 -4.69
C LEU A 212 17.84 1.69 -5.69
N GLN A 213 17.78 1.39 -6.99
CA GLN A 213 18.33 2.29 -8.01
C GLN A 213 17.52 3.60 -8.09
N LEU A 214 16.18 3.53 -8.02
CA LEU A 214 15.37 4.74 -7.98
C LEU A 214 15.65 5.55 -6.70
N ALA A 215 15.84 4.89 -5.56
CA ALA A 215 16.21 5.58 -4.33
C ALA A 215 17.54 6.37 -4.49
N GLU A 216 18.55 5.78 -5.14
CA GLU A 216 19.82 6.49 -5.40
C GLU A 216 19.66 7.66 -6.38
N ILE A 217 18.78 7.54 -7.37
CA ILE A 217 18.43 8.66 -8.28
C ILE A 217 17.76 9.80 -7.50
N LEU A 218 16.79 9.48 -6.64
CA LEU A 218 16.09 10.46 -5.81
C LEU A 218 17.02 11.13 -4.79
N LYS A 219 17.93 10.37 -4.16
CA LYS A 219 18.97 10.95 -3.26
C LYS A 219 19.83 11.97 -3.99
N THR A 220 20.28 11.65 -5.20
CA THR A 220 21.06 12.58 -6.03
C THR A 220 20.25 13.84 -6.34
N ALA A 221 18.98 13.68 -6.76
CA ALA A 221 18.11 14.78 -7.10
C ALA A 221 17.85 15.74 -5.91
N LEU A 222 17.67 15.18 -4.70
CA LEU A 222 17.54 15.96 -3.46
C LEU A 222 18.84 16.67 -3.09
N ALA A 223 19.98 15.96 -3.13
CA ALA A 223 21.29 16.52 -2.75
C ALA A 223 21.71 17.68 -3.67
N GLU A 224 21.37 17.61 -4.96
CA GLU A 224 21.67 18.63 -5.95
C GLU A 224 20.60 19.73 -6.05
N GLY A 225 19.52 19.63 -5.27
CA GLY A 225 18.43 20.61 -5.23
C GLY A 225 17.52 20.61 -6.46
N PHE A 226 17.52 19.57 -7.28
CA PHE A 226 16.61 19.43 -8.43
C PHE A 226 15.17 19.15 -7.99
N ILE A 227 15.01 18.52 -6.83
CA ILE A 227 13.74 18.33 -6.14
C ILE A 227 13.89 18.70 -4.67
N ALA A 228 12.78 19.12 -4.04
CA ALA A 228 12.67 19.29 -2.60
C ALA A 228 11.97 18.07 -1.96
N VAL A 229 12.05 17.94 -0.63
CA VAL A 229 11.39 16.85 0.11
C VAL A 229 9.88 16.85 -0.16
N ASP A 230 9.24 18.01 -0.20
CA ASP A 230 7.80 18.13 -0.50
C ASP A 230 7.42 17.56 -1.87
N ASN A 231 8.37 17.47 -2.80
CA ASN A 231 8.11 16.86 -4.11
C ASN A 231 7.91 15.34 -4.03
N LEU A 232 8.34 14.70 -2.94
CA LEU A 232 8.05 13.29 -2.69
C LEU A 232 6.56 13.03 -2.48
N LEU A 233 5.77 14.05 -2.11
CA LEU A 233 4.31 13.98 -2.02
C LEU A 233 3.57 14.17 -3.36
N LEU A 234 4.28 14.31 -4.48
CA LEU A 234 3.69 14.19 -5.81
C LEU A 234 3.23 12.74 -6.07
N ASP A 235 2.60 12.51 -7.21
CA ASP A 235 2.43 11.16 -7.72
C ASP A 235 3.69 10.68 -8.49
N ASP A 236 3.78 9.38 -8.77
CA ASP A 236 4.95 8.75 -9.40
C ASP A 236 5.30 9.39 -10.74
N PHE A 237 4.30 9.66 -11.57
CA PHE A 237 4.52 10.21 -12.91
C PHE A 237 4.97 11.66 -12.85
N ALA A 238 4.35 12.47 -11.99
CA ALA A 238 4.74 13.87 -11.82
C ALA A 238 6.18 13.99 -11.28
N LEU A 239 6.60 13.06 -10.40
CA LEU A 239 7.97 13.04 -9.91
C LEU A 239 8.96 12.56 -10.99
N LEU A 240 8.60 11.52 -11.78
CA LEU A 240 9.41 11.08 -12.93
C LEU A 240 9.61 12.21 -13.96
N GLU A 241 8.56 12.97 -14.27
CA GLU A 241 8.67 14.11 -15.18
C GLU A 241 9.67 15.15 -14.68
N ARG A 242 9.69 15.45 -13.38
CA ARG A 242 10.69 16.36 -12.79
C ARG A 242 12.10 15.84 -12.89
N LEU A 243 12.31 14.55 -12.62
CA LEU A 243 13.62 13.92 -12.74
C LEU A 243 14.12 13.92 -14.20
N ALA A 244 13.22 13.69 -15.15
CA ALA A 244 13.54 13.62 -16.58
C ALA A 244 14.00 14.95 -17.18
N VAL A 245 13.76 16.08 -16.53
CA VAL A 245 14.28 17.39 -16.96
C VAL A 245 15.82 17.45 -16.90
N GLN A 246 16.42 16.70 -15.98
CA GLN A 246 17.87 16.64 -15.80
C GLN A 246 18.44 15.49 -16.63
N HIS A 247 19.32 15.81 -17.59
CA HIS A 247 19.83 14.84 -18.55
C HIS A 247 20.52 13.62 -17.89
N GLU A 248 21.29 13.85 -16.83
CA GLU A 248 21.95 12.77 -16.11
C GLU A 248 20.96 11.84 -15.38
N LEU A 249 19.96 12.42 -14.68
CA LEU A 249 18.94 11.66 -13.99
C LEU A 249 18.05 10.90 -14.99
N ALA A 250 17.72 11.52 -16.13
CA ALA A 250 16.99 10.87 -17.21
C ALA A 250 17.76 9.65 -17.76
N ALA A 251 19.06 9.78 -17.99
CA ALA A 251 19.89 8.67 -18.44
C ALA A 251 19.94 7.52 -17.41
N ARG A 252 20.03 7.85 -16.12
CA ARG A 252 20.00 6.84 -15.03
C ARG A 252 18.64 6.15 -14.95
N LEU A 253 17.52 6.87 -15.14
CA LEU A 253 16.18 6.27 -15.22
C LEU A 253 16.06 5.31 -16.39
N GLU A 254 16.58 5.64 -17.56
CA GLU A 254 16.57 4.74 -18.72
C GLU A 254 17.46 3.50 -18.50
N SER A 255 18.58 3.65 -17.81
CA SER A 255 19.44 2.53 -17.41
C SER A 255 18.74 1.59 -16.42
N LEU A 256 18.02 2.17 -15.44
CA LEU A 256 17.19 1.40 -14.49
C LEU A 256 16.14 0.57 -15.22
N LYS A 257 15.37 1.19 -16.14
CA LYS A 257 14.31 0.51 -16.91
C LYS A 257 14.85 -0.67 -17.75
N LYS A 258 16.09 -0.59 -18.17
CA LYS A 258 16.79 -1.65 -18.93
C LYS A 258 17.45 -2.70 -18.03
N LEU A 259 17.40 -2.49 -16.70
CA LEU A 259 18.10 -3.32 -15.72
C LEU A 259 19.63 -3.35 -15.94
N ASP A 260 20.21 -2.25 -16.45
CA ASP A 260 21.65 -2.14 -16.65
C ASP A 260 22.39 -2.24 -15.30
N GLY A 261 23.32 -3.21 -15.18
CA GLY A 261 24.03 -3.47 -13.92
C GLY A 261 23.36 -4.50 -13.00
N LEU A 262 22.18 -5.04 -13.35
CA LEU A 262 21.51 -6.08 -12.54
C LEU A 262 22.40 -7.32 -12.32
N ALA A 263 23.21 -7.71 -13.32
CA ALA A 263 24.05 -8.89 -13.22
C ALA A 263 25.00 -8.82 -11.99
N ASP A 264 25.61 -7.68 -11.77
CA ASP A 264 26.58 -7.42 -10.70
C ASP A 264 25.93 -6.95 -9.39
N PHE A 265 24.60 -6.74 -9.41
CA PHE A 265 23.87 -6.24 -8.24
C PHE A 265 23.78 -7.30 -7.14
N VAL A 266 24.23 -6.94 -5.95
CA VAL A 266 24.08 -7.71 -4.71
C VAL A 266 23.33 -6.84 -3.71
N PRO A 267 22.13 -7.23 -3.26
CA PRO A 267 21.40 -6.50 -2.23
C PRO A 267 22.24 -6.40 -0.95
N GLN A 268 22.50 -5.19 -0.49
CA GLN A 268 23.26 -4.96 0.77
C GLN A 268 22.36 -4.94 2.00
N GLN A 269 21.06 -4.84 1.83
CA GLN A 269 20.08 -4.81 2.91
C GLN A 269 19.32 -6.13 2.99
N ALA A 270 19.23 -6.67 4.22
CA ALA A 270 18.30 -7.76 4.49
C ALA A 270 16.89 -7.18 4.65
N PHE A 271 15.96 -7.60 3.78
CA PHE A 271 14.54 -7.26 3.93
C PHE A 271 14.00 -7.83 5.24
N LYS A 272 13.09 -7.08 5.89
CA LYS A 272 12.33 -7.57 7.05
C LYS A 272 11.63 -8.89 6.70
N LYS A 273 12.03 -10.00 7.32
CA LYS A 273 11.32 -11.28 7.18
C LYS A 273 10.05 -11.22 8.02
N ARG A 274 8.95 -10.96 7.37
CA ARG A 274 7.62 -10.96 7.98
C ARG A 274 7.01 -12.36 7.83
N LYS A 275 6.35 -12.89 8.86
CA LYS A 275 5.68 -14.19 8.83
C LYS A 275 4.28 -14.05 9.39
N LEU A 276 3.29 -14.59 8.70
CA LEU A 276 1.93 -14.72 9.22
C LEU A 276 1.80 -15.94 10.13
N LYS A 277 0.94 -15.82 11.14
CA LYS A 277 0.47 -16.91 11.99
C LYS A 277 -1.00 -16.64 12.32
N PRO A 278 -1.92 -16.87 11.36
CA PRO A 278 -3.33 -16.61 11.56
C PRO A 278 -3.92 -17.38 12.73
N VAL A 279 -4.83 -16.74 13.46
CA VAL A 279 -5.64 -17.42 14.47
C VAL A 279 -6.65 -18.33 13.75
N VAL A 280 -6.76 -19.59 14.21
CA VAL A 280 -7.80 -20.52 13.76
C VAL A 280 -8.89 -20.56 14.82
N PHE A 281 -10.11 -20.19 14.42
CA PHE A 281 -11.30 -20.23 15.28
C PHE A 281 -12.26 -21.29 14.75
N VAL A 282 -12.36 -22.38 15.50
CA VAL A 282 -13.22 -23.54 15.21
C VAL A 282 -14.53 -23.45 15.99
#